data_079cb2e3f66e2d998f8ca6c8cf48fc97
#
_entry.id   079cb2e3f66e2d998f8ca6c8cf48fc97
#
_cell.length_a   1.000
_cell.length_b   1.000
_cell.length_c   1.000
_cell.angle_alpha   90.00
_cell.angle_beta   90.00
_cell.angle_gamma   90.00
#
_symmetry.space_group_name_H-M   'P 1'
#
loop_
_entity.id
_entity.type
_entity.pdbx_description
1 polymer ?
#
loop_
_entity_poly.entity_id
_entity_poly.type
_entity_poly.pdbx_seq_one_letter_code
_entity_poly.pdbx_strand_id
1 'polypeptide(L)'
;MKKEIFINESMGETRIAIQEDGQIVEVYIERQDKQRMVGNIYKGKVENVLPGMQAAFVDIGYELNAFLPFSEIANPDYIIEDDAGDNQKKKGKPDNIEVDLQTNQEIYVQVIKEPFAGKGCLLYTSDAADE
;
A
#
# COMPACT_ATOMS: atom_id res chain seq x y z
N MET A 1 24.24 -21.46 -16.22
CA MET A 1 22.99 -20.84 -16.70
C MET A 1 23.23 -19.37 -17.00
N LYS A 2 23.04 -19.00 -18.26
CA LYS A 2 23.24 -17.63 -18.73
C LYS A 2 21.91 -16.90 -18.70
N LYS A 3 21.80 -15.84 -17.89
CA LYS A 3 20.64 -14.94 -17.87
C LYS A 3 20.97 -13.62 -18.54
N GLU A 4 20.09 -13.19 -19.41
CA GLU A 4 20.19 -11.88 -20.08
C GLU A 4 18.89 -11.12 -19.89
N ILE A 5 19.01 -9.82 -19.63
CA ILE A 5 17.87 -8.92 -19.50
C ILE A 5 17.92 -7.93 -20.65
N PHE A 6 16.87 -7.89 -21.44
CA PHE A 6 16.70 -6.95 -22.54
C PHE A 6 15.68 -5.90 -22.15
N ILE A 7 16.08 -4.63 -22.19
CA ILE A 7 15.23 -3.51 -21.87
C ILE A 7 15.11 -2.63 -23.13
N ASN A 8 13.88 -2.43 -23.58
CA ASN A 8 13.57 -1.55 -24.69
C ASN A 8 12.56 -0.50 -24.22
N GLU A 9 12.96 0.76 -24.25
CA GLU A 9 12.12 1.89 -23.92
C GLU A 9 11.77 2.65 -25.21
N SER A 10 10.48 2.73 -25.49
CA SER A 10 9.92 3.54 -26.57
C SER A 10 8.88 4.53 -26.03
N MET A 11 8.40 5.43 -26.88
CA MET A 11 7.42 6.44 -26.44
C MET A 11 6.17 5.78 -25.82
N GLY A 12 6.00 5.95 -24.52
CA GLY A 12 4.85 5.49 -23.77
C GLY A 12 4.87 4.03 -23.35
N GLU A 13 5.96 3.28 -23.60
CA GLU A 13 6.03 1.86 -23.28
C GLU A 13 7.45 1.42 -22.94
N THR A 14 7.59 0.66 -21.87
CA THR A 14 8.84 -0.02 -21.51
C THR A 14 8.63 -1.53 -21.57
N ARG A 15 9.45 -2.21 -22.36
CA ARG A 15 9.43 -3.66 -22.48
C ARG A 15 10.68 -4.27 -21.85
N ILE A 16 10.47 -5.24 -21.00
CA ILE A 16 11.56 -5.98 -20.34
C ILE A 16 11.38 -7.46 -20.66
N ALA A 17 12.39 -8.07 -21.24
CA ALA A 17 12.42 -9.51 -21.51
C ALA A 17 13.58 -10.15 -20.76
N ILE A 18 13.29 -11.26 -20.09
CA ILE A 18 14.30 -12.07 -19.42
C ILE A 18 14.51 -13.34 -20.22
N GLN A 19 15.75 -13.57 -20.64
CA GLN A 19 16.16 -14.73 -21.41
C GLN A 19 17.09 -15.61 -20.58
N GLU A 20 16.80 -16.90 -20.55
CA GLU A 20 17.66 -17.93 -19.96
C GLU A 20 18.09 -18.93 -21.02
N ASP A 21 19.40 -19.12 -21.19
CA ASP A 21 20.00 -20.07 -22.13
C ASP A 21 19.42 -19.97 -23.57
N GLY A 22 19.18 -18.72 -24.02
CA GLY A 22 18.66 -18.44 -25.36
C GLY A 22 17.14 -18.51 -25.50
N GLN A 23 16.43 -18.77 -24.44
CA GLN A 23 14.95 -18.80 -24.41
C GLN A 23 14.35 -17.70 -23.56
N ILE A 24 13.36 -17.00 -24.09
CA ILE A 24 12.62 -15.99 -23.33
C ILE A 24 11.71 -16.69 -22.33
N VAL A 25 11.91 -16.42 -21.04
CA VAL A 25 11.15 -17.03 -19.95
C VAL A 25 10.14 -16.08 -19.31
N GLU A 26 10.40 -14.76 -19.33
CA GLU A 26 9.51 -13.75 -18.81
C GLU A 26 9.52 -12.49 -19.67
N VAL A 27 8.36 -11.88 -19.84
CA VAL A 27 8.19 -10.59 -20.52
C VAL A 27 7.34 -9.67 -19.68
N TYR A 28 7.81 -8.46 -19.44
CA TYR A 28 7.08 -7.41 -18.74
C TYR A 28 6.88 -6.23 -19.68
N ILE A 29 5.67 -5.71 -19.71
CA ILE A 29 5.32 -4.52 -20.49
C ILE A 29 4.70 -3.51 -19.54
N GLU A 30 5.31 -2.33 -19.44
CA GLU A 30 4.80 -1.22 -18.65
C GLU A 30 4.45 -0.05 -19.58
N ARG A 31 3.22 0.44 -19.49
CA ARG A 31 2.72 1.56 -20.26
C ARG A 31 2.45 2.76 -19.34
N GLN A 32 2.64 3.96 -19.84
CA GLN A 32 2.38 5.18 -19.07
C GLN A 32 0.91 5.32 -18.64
N ASP A 33 -0.02 4.81 -19.43
CA ASP A 33 -1.46 4.81 -19.13
C ASP A 33 -1.88 3.71 -18.15
N LYS A 34 -1.01 2.72 -17.91
CA LYS A 34 -1.24 1.60 -17.00
C LYS A 34 -0.08 1.42 -16.03
N GLN A 35 0.38 2.51 -15.45
CA GLN A 35 1.43 2.45 -14.44
C GLN A 35 0.95 1.66 -13.21
N ARG A 36 1.83 0.82 -12.69
CA ARG A 36 1.56 0.11 -11.46
C ARG A 36 1.50 1.10 -10.30
N MET A 37 0.47 0.97 -9.49
CA MET A 37 0.29 1.81 -8.30
C MET A 37 1.08 1.30 -7.10
N VAL A 38 1.46 0.01 -7.08
CA VAL A 38 2.19 -0.61 -5.96
C VAL A 38 3.49 0.12 -5.69
N GLY A 39 3.70 0.49 -4.43
CA GLY A 39 4.86 1.26 -4.00
C GLY A 39 4.70 2.77 -4.08
N ASN A 40 3.69 3.28 -4.77
CA ASN A 40 3.41 4.72 -4.83
C ASN A 40 2.92 5.24 -3.48
N ILE A 41 3.33 6.46 -3.15
CA ILE A 41 2.91 7.16 -1.93
C ILE A 41 1.95 8.28 -2.32
N TYR A 42 0.80 8.32 -1.65
CA TYR A 42 -0.23 9.33 -1.86
C TYR A 42 -0.52 10.07 -0.56
N LYS A 43 -0.85 11.35 -0.68
CA LYS A 43 -1.50 12.08 0.40
C LYS A 43 -3.00 11.86 0.26
N GLY A 44 -3.52 10.92 1.04
CA GLY A 44 -4.92 10.53 1.01
C GLY A 44 -5.74 11.26 2.05
N LYS A 45 -7.05 11.26 1.84
CA LYS A 45 -8.02 11.82 2.77
C LYS A 45 -8.89 10.70 3.34
N VAL A 46 -8.95 10.61 4.66
CA VAL A 46 -9.77 9.59 5.33
C VAL A 46 -11.25 9.88 5.07
N GLU A 47 -11.93 8.93 4.43
CA GLU A 47 -13.37 9.02 4.14
C GLU A 47 -14.21 8.43 5.27
N ASN A 48 -13.89 7.22 5.70
CA ASN A 48 -14.58 6.52 6.76
C ASN A 48 -13.61 5.75 7.63
N VAL A 49 -13.85 5.76 8.92
CA VAL A 49 -13.16 4.92 9.90
C VAL A 49 -14.15 3.90 10.43
N LEU A 50 -13.86 2.62 10.27
CA LEU A 50 -14.74 1.52 10.64
C LEU A 50 -14.08 0.63 11.70
N PRO A 51 -14.20 0.96 12.99
CA PRO A 51 -13.57 0.18 14.07
C PRO A 51 -14.03 -1.28 14.10
N GLY A 52 -15.28 -1.55 13.73
CA GLY A 52 -15.82 -2.91 13.68
C GLY A 52 -15.13 -3.79 12.64
N MET A 53 -14.61 -3.20 11.56
CA MET A 53 -13.81 -3.88 10.53
C MET A 53 -12.31 -3.78 10.78
N GLN A 54 -11.87 -3.03 11.79
CA GLN A 54 -10.47 -2.73 12.05
C GLN A 54 -9.77 -2.13 10.81
N ALA A 55 -10.45 -1.20 10.15
CA ALA A 55 -10.01 -0.61 8.90
C ALA A 55 -10.57 0.78 8.68
N ALA A 56 -9.94 1.52 7.79
CA ALA A 56 -10.41 2.80 7.29
C ALA A 56 -10.43 2.80 5.76
N PHE A 57 -11.32 3.60 5.18
CA PHE A 57 -11.32 3.90 3.76
C PHE A 57 -10.70 5.25 3.51
N VAL A 58 -9.79 5.31 2.55
CA VAL A 58 -9.01 6.50 2.22
C VAL A 58 -9.21 6.86 0.75
N ASP A 59 -9.53 8.13 0.50
CA ASP A 59 -9.59 8.66 -0.86
C ASP A 59 -8.18 9.09 -1.30
N ILE A 60 -7.64 8.42 -2.30
CA ILE A 60 -6.34 8.72 -2.90
C ILE A 60 -6.45 9.36 -4.28
N GLY A 61 -7.65 9.80 -4.67
CA GLY A 61 -7.91 10.37 -5.99
C GLY A 61 -8.24 9.35 -7.08
N TYR A 62 -8.49 8.10 -6.71
CA TYR A 62 -8.92 7.02 -7.60
C TYR A 62 -10.44 6.81 -7.52
N GLU A 63 -11.03 6.13 -8.51
CA GLU A 63 -12.49 5.91 -8.56
C GLU A 63 -13.03 5.19 -7.33
N LEU A 64 -12.26 4.24 -6.80
CA LEU A 64 -12.61 3.50 -5.58
C LEU A 64 -11.75 3.97 -4.43
N ASN A 65 -12.38 4.11 -3.25
CA ASN A 65 -11.64 4.38 -2.03
C ASN A 65 -10.71 3.21 -1.71
N ALA A 66 -9.52 3.53 -1.23
CA ALA A 66 -8.53 2.55 -0.84
C ALA A 66 -8.79 2.05 0.58
N PHE A 67 -8.43 0.79 0.83
CA PHE A 67 -8.63 0.11 2.10
C PHE A 67 -7.35 0.16 2.94
N LEU A 68 -7.44 0.72 4.15
CA LEU A 68 -6.33 0.81 5.10
C LEU A 68 -6.67 -0.02 6.34
N PRO A 69 -6.13 -1.25 6.47
CA PRO A 69 -6.27 -2.02 7.71
C PRO A 69 -5.53 -1.34 8.86
N PHE A 70 -6.09 -1.38 10.06
CA PHE A 70 -5.41 -0.80 11.23
C PHE A 70 -4.07 -1.49 11.54
N SER A 71 -3.95 -2.77 11.19
CA SER A 71 -2.69 -3.53 11.35
C SER A 71 -1.54 -3.01 10.48
N GLU A 72 -1.85 -2.25 9.42
CA GLU A 72 -0.87 -1.68 8.50
C GLU A 72 -0.56 -0.21 8.80
N ILE A 73 -1.01 0.29 9.94
CA ILE A 73 -0.65 1.63 10.38
C ILE A 73 0.71 1.56 11.09
N ALA A 74 1.73 2.05 10.42
CA ALA A 74 3.10 2.04 10.94
C ALA A 74 3.42 3.25 11.82
N ASN A 75 2.70 4.37 11.61
CA ASN A 75 2.96 5.60 12.35
C ASN A 75 2.32 5.53 13.74
N PRO A 76 3.11 5.56 14.84
CA PRO A 76 2.59 5.48 16.19
C PRO A 76 1.67 6.64 16.58
N ASP A 77 1.76 7.79 15.91
CA ASP A 77 0.92 8.96 16.20
C ASP A 77 -0.57 8.68 15.96
N TYR A 78 -0.88 7.68 15.14
CA TYR A 78 -2.26 7.29 14.82
C TYR A 78 -2.76 6.11 15.66
N ILE A 79 -1.93 5.55 16.50
CA ILE A 79 -2.28 4.40 17.34
C ILE A 79 -2.54 4.90 18.76
N ILE A 80 -3.72 4.59 19.29
CA ILE A 80 -4.02 4.85 20.68
C ILE A 80 -3.43 3.70 21.50
N GLU A 81 -2.40 3.97 22.27
CA GLU A 81 -1.88 3.03 23.25
C GLU A 81 -2.75 3.10 24.49
N ASP A 82 -3.37 1.97 24.84
CA ASP A 82 -4.02 1.84 26.13
C ASP A 82 -2.95 1.92 27.24
N ASP A 83 -3.03 2.97 28.04
CA ASP A 83 -2.14 3.24 29.17
C ASP A 83 -2.42 2.29 30.36
N ALA A 84 -2.66 1.02 30.07
CA ALA A 84 -2.70 -0.03 31.06
C ALA A 84 -1.28 -0.48 31.35
N GLY A 85 -0.64 0.20 32.29
CA GLY A 85 0.70 -0.12 32.72
C GLY A 85 0.83 -1.54 33.22
N ASP A 86 1.11 -2.45 32.33
CA ASP A 86 1.66 -3.74 32.70
C ASP A 86 2.67 -4.21 31.64
N ASN A 87 3.90 -4.30 32.09
CA ASN A 87 5.08 -4.72 31.34
C ASN A 87 5.02 -6.20 30.95
N GLN A 88 3.99 -6.62 30.23
CA GLN A 88 4.01 -7.91 29.59
C GLN A 88 3.90 -7.74 28.08
N LYS A 89 5.06 -7.85 27.44
CA LYS A 89 5.17 -8.04 26.00
C LYS A 89 4.36 -9.27 25.59
N LYS A 90 3.07 -9.13 25.41
CA LYS A 90 2.29 -10.15 24.72
C LYS A 90 2.64 -10.05 23.24
N LYS A 91 3.50 -10.96 22.79
CA LYS A 91 3.68 -11.27 21.37
C LYS A 91 2.37 -11.88 20.86
N GLY A 92 1.42 -11.04 20.51
CA GLY A 92 0.18 -11.41 19.84
C GLY A 92 -0.32 -10.18 19.15
N LYS A 93 -0.81 -10.29 17.91
CA LYS A 93 -1.55 -9.20 17.28
C LYS A 93 -2.71 -8.86 18.21
N PRO A 94 -2.83 -7.61 18.68
CA PRO A 94 -4.00 -7.26 19.48
C PRO A 94 -5.25 -7.46 18.61
N ASP A 95 -6.24 -8.17 19.14
CA ASP A 95 -7.49 -8.43 18.43
C ASP A 95 -8.26 -7.14 18.13
N ASN A 96 -8.00 -6.09 18.89
CA ASN A 96 -8.55 -4.76 18.68
C ASN A 96 -7.44 -3.71 18.72
N ILE A 97 -7.24 -3.04 17.60
CA ILE A 97 -6.35 -1.88 17.50
C ILE A 97 -7.21 -0.63 17.51
N GLU A 98 -6.94 0.28 18.45
CA GLU A 98 -7.56 1.60 18.44
C GLU A 98 -6.65 2.58 17.71
N VAL A 99 -7.23 3.37 16.81
CA VAL A 99 -6.50 4.35 16.01
C VAL A 99 -7.09 5.73 16.20
N ASP A 100 -6.23 6.75 16.16
CA ASP A 100 -6.61 8.16 16.21
C ASP A 100 -6.71 8.73 14.78
N LEU A 101 -7.63 8.19 14.00
CA LEU A 101 -7.97 8.69 12.68
C LEU A 101 -9.37 9.31 12.69
N GLN A 102 -9.49 10.46 12.05
CA GLN A 102 -10.75 11.17 11.91
C GLN A 102 -11.13 11.30 10.44
N THR A 103 -12.43 11.31 10.16
CA THR A 103 -12.95 11.60 8.83
C THR A 103 -12.46 12.96 8.34
N ASN A 104 -12.08 13.02 7.07
CA ASN A 104 -11.46 14.18 6.43
C ASN A 104 -10.01 14.50 6.84
N GLN A 105 -9.39 13.68 7.66
CA GLN A 105 -7.97 13.81 7.98
C GLN A 105 -7.10 13.45 6.78
N GLU A 106 -6.06 14.23 6.53
CA GLU A 106 -5.07 13.93 5.50
C GLU A 106 -3.93 13.09 6.07
N ILE A 107 -3.61 11.99 5.39
CA ILE A 107 -2.53 11.08 5.79
C ILE A 107 -1.71 10.66 4.57
N TYR A 108 -0.45 10.31 4.79
CA TYR A 108 0.40 9.72 3.76
C TYR A 108 0.28 8.21 3.80
N VAL A 109 -0.03 7.62 2.66
CA VAL A 109 -0.24 6.19 2.52
C VAL A 109 0.52 5.65 1.32
N GLN A 110 0.94 4.40 1.41
CA GLN A 110 1.60 3.69 0.32
C GLN A 110 0.75 2.52 -0.15
N VAL A 111 0.65 2.34 -1.45
CA VAL A 111 -0.10 1.24 -2.05
C VAL A 111 0.68 -0.06 -1.93
N ILE A 112 0.08 -1.07 -1.30
CA ILE A 112 0.65 -2.41 -1.16
C ILE A 112 0.11 -3.34 -2.27
N LYS A 113 -1.17 -3.24 -2.58
CA LYS A 113 -1.83 -4.03 -3.62
C LYS A 113 -2.68 -3.14 -4.50
N GLU A 114 -2.64 -3.41 -5.79
CA GLU A 114 -3.47 -2.72 -6.78
C GLU A 114 -4.95 -3.07 -6.64
N PRO A 115 -5.86 -2.22 -7.14
CA PRO A 115 -7.29 -2.53 -7.19
C PRO A 115 -7.54 -3.84 -7.94
N PHE A 116 -8.38 -4.68 -7.39
CA PHE A 116 -8.72 -5.96 -8.00
C PHE A 116 -10.18 -6.31 -7.77
N ALA A 117 -10.87 -6.79 -8.81
CA ALA A 117 -12.23 -7.30 -8.74
C ALA A 117 -13.24 -6.36 -8.07
N GLY A 118 -13.17 -5.06 -8.35
CA GLY A 118 -14.08 -4.04 -7.78
C GLY A 118 -13.74 -3.63 -6.35
N LYS A 119 -12.63 -4.11 -5.80
CA LYS A 119 -12.08 -3.66 -4.51
C LYS A 119 -11.01 -2.61 -4.73
N GLY A 120 -10.96 -1.61 -3.86
CA GLY A 120 -9.92 -0.58 -3.89
C GLY A 120 -8.54 -1.10 -3.51
N CYS A 121 -7.55 -0.21 -3.62
CA CYS A 121 -6.17 -0.51 -3.23
C CYS A 121 -6.07 -0.91 -1.77
N LEU A 122 -5.11 -1.76 -1.45
CA LEU A 122 -4.66 -2.00 -0.08
C LEU A 122 -3.53 -1.04 0.26
N LEU A 123 -3.63 -0.38 1.41
CA LEU A 123 -2.68 0.64 1.84
C LEU A 123 -1.98 0.28 3.14
N TYR A 124 -0.86 0.95 3.41
CA TYR A 124 -0.35 1.14 4.77
C TYR A 124 0.13 2.59 4.94
N THR A 125 0.19 3.08 6.18
CA THR A 125 0.74 4.41 6.44
C THR A 125 2.25 4.39 6.26
N SER A 126 2.79 5.45 5.66
CA SER A 126 4.22 5.52 5.36
C SER A 126 4.95 6.36 6.40
N ASP A 127 6.01 5.79 6.98
CA ASP A 127 6.95 6.55 7.82
C ASP A 127 7.87 7.47 6.99
N ALA A 128 8.01 7.19 5.70
CA ALA A 128 8.90 7.95 4.82
C ALA A 128 8.43 9.39 4.55
N ALA A 129 7.22 9.73 4.95
CA ALA A 129 6.63 11.05 4.73
C ALA A 129 6.92 12.03 5.88
N ASP A 130 7.49 11.59 6.98
CA ASP A 130 7.83 12.42 8.14
C ASP A 130 9.26 13.02 8.06
N GLU A 131 9.97 12.77 7.00
CA GLU A 131 11.29 13.37 6.74
C GLU A 131 11.20 14.67 5.91
#